data_bea2d5caafe22b960b227fc200ac2907
#
_entry.id   bea2d5caafe22b960b227fc200ac2907
#
_cell.length_a   1.000
_cell.length_b   1.000
_cell.length_c   1.000
_cell.angle_alpha   90.00
_cell.angle_beta   90.00
_cell.angle_gamma   90.00
#
_symmetry.space_group_name_H-M   'P 1'
#
loop_
_entity.id
_entity.type
_entity.pdbx_description
1 polymer ?
#
loop_
_entity_poly.entity_id
_entity_poly.type
_entity_poly.pdbx_seq_one_letter_code
_entity_poly.pdbx_strand_id
1 'polypeptide(L)'
;MTASSGGDMSPYKNKLDHKVIYDLIESGAKVLDLGCGNGDLLDLLVRGKKIKAQGVELSNDAIHACVEKGLSVFHSDIDSGLPYYPNQSFDYVILNQSLQEVKKVETVIEESLRVGKKVIVGFPNFAYFHDRLLLFFGGKAPVSPSLPHEWYRTPNLRFLSVKDFRKFCVQKSYKVLKSRFLGKKTLVWGLPNLFAANAIFVITK
;
A
#
# COMPACT_ATOMS: atom_id res chain seq x y z
N MET A 1 44.11 -5.09 -9.06
CA MET A 1 42.96 -5.70 -9.71
C MET A 1 41.76 -5.51 -8.83
N THR A 2 40.99 -4.48 -9.08
CA THR A 2 39.83 -4.06 -8.28
C THR A 2 38.59 -4.71 -8.86
N ALA A 3 37.99 -5.64 -8.11
CA ALA A 3 36.71 -6.22 -8.46
C ALA A 3 35.61 -5.20 -8.17
N SER A 4 35.02 -4.65 -9.22
CA SER A 4 33.81 -3.84 -9.21
C SER A 4 32.63 -4.75 -8.83
N SER A 5 32.11 -4.60 -7.63
CA SER A 5 30.83 -5.18 -7.22
C SER A 5 29.69 -4.38 -7.88
N GLY A 6 29.34 -4.73 -9.10
CA GLY A 6 28.11 -4.29 -9.73
C GLY A 6 26.92 -4.89 -8.97
N GLY A 7 26.32 -4.10 -8.08
CA GLY A 7 25.10 -4.49 -7.39
C GLY A 7 23.97 -4.71 -8.38
N ASP A 8 23.46 -5.92 -8.41
CA ASP A 8 22.27 -6.35 -9.14
C ASP A 8 21.10 -5.42 -8.78
N MET A 9 20.68 -4.60 -9.74
CA MET A 9 19.56 -3.68 -9.60
C MET A 9 18.27 -4.49 -9.71
N SER A 10 17.78 -4.97 -8.57
CA SER A 10 16.50 -5.68 -8.43
C SER A 10 15.37 -5.04 -9.26
N PRO A 11 14.57 -5.83 -10.01
CA PRO A 11 13.44 -5.37 -10.80
C PRO A 11 12.36 -4.62 -9.98
N TYR A 12 12.43 -4.69 -8.65
CA TYR A 12 11.48 -4.07 -7.70
C TYR A 12 11.62 -2.54 -7.55
N LYS A 13 12.75 -1.95 -7.97
CA LYS A 13 12.97 -0.49 -7.89
C LYS A 13 12.09 0.36 -8.82
N ASN A 14 11.33 -0.26 -9.73
CA ASN A 14 10.59 0.47 -10.75
C ASN A 14 9.15 0.84 -10.37
N LYS A 15 8.63 0.35 -9.25
CA LYS A 15 7.30 0.77 -8.77
C LYS A 15 7.43 2.04 -7.93
N LEU A 16 6.82 3.13 -8.39
CA LEU A 16 6.90 4.44 -7.75
C LEU A 16 6.35 4.44 -6.31
N ASP A 17 5.31 3.68 -6.04
CA ASP A 17 4.73 3.49 -4.71
C ASP A 17 5.72 2.81 -3.75
N HIS A 18 6.40 1.75 -4.18
CA HIS A 18 7.43 1.07 -3.38
C HIS A 18 8.57 2.02 -3.01
N LYS A 19 9.05 2.83 -3.97
CA LYS A 19 10.07 3.83 -3.71
C LYS A 19 9.62 4.86 -2.68
N VAL A 20 8.40 5.37 -2.83
CA VAL A 20 7.84 6.36 -1.88
C VAL A 20 7.67 5.76 -0.49
N ILE A 21 7.18 4.52 -0.37
CA ILE A 21 7.06 3.84 0.93
C ILE A 21 8.45 3.58 1.52
N TYR A 22 9.40 3.16 0.70
CA TYR A 22 10.78 2.98 1.13
C TYR A 22 11.36 4.27 1.75
N ASP A 23 11.15 5.43 1.11
CA ASP A 23 11.64 6.72 1.61
C ASP A 23 10.92 7.18 2.90
N LEU A 24 9.70 6.70 3.15
CA LEU A 24 8.92 7.04 4.34
C LEU A 24 9.30 6.25 5.59
N ILE A 25 9.86 5.05 5.43
CA ILE A 25 10.18 4.13 6.53
C ILE A 25 11.61 4.36 7.01
N GLU A 26 11.80 4.41 8.31
CA GLU A 26 13.09 4.56 8.97
C GLU A 26 13.87 3.24 8.97
N SER A 27 15.22 3.30 8.89
CA SER A 27 16.06 2.10 8.95
C SER A 27 15.94 1.41 10.32
N GLY A 28 15.92 0.08 10.32
CA GLY A 28 15.81 -0.72 11.53
C GLY A 28 14.40 -0.81 12.14
N ALA A 29 13.41 -0.15 11.55
CA ALA A 29 12.03 -0.16 12.03
C ALA A 29 11.40 -1.56 12.05
N LYS A 30 10.40 -1.77 12.89
CA LYS A 30 9.52 -2.94 12.86
C LYS A 30 8.32 -2.63 11.96
N VAL A 31 8.13 -3.44 10.93
CA VAL A 31 7.10 -3.23 9.90
C VAL A 31 6.20 -4.45 9.75
N LEU A 32 4.89 -4.21 9.72
CA LEU A 32 3.88 -5.20 9.36
C LEU A 32 3.23 -4.78 8.03
N ASP A 33 3.23 -5.65 7.03
CA ASP A 33 2.60 -5.39 5.72
C ASP A 33 1.36 -6.26 5.55
N LEU A 34 0.20 -5.63 5.45
CA LEU A 34 -1.11 -6.27 5.38
C LEU A 34 -1.57 -6.41 3.92
N GLY A 35 -1.66 -7.64 3.43
CA GLY A 35 -1.83 -7.97 2.03
C GLY A 35 -0.50 -7.77 1.29
N CYS A 36 0.57 -8.41 1.78
CA CYS A 36 1.92 -8.19 1.25
C CYS A 36 2.16 -8.76 -0.16
N GLY A 37 1.20 -9.51 -0.71
CA GLY A 37 1.32 -10.16 -2.01
C GLY A 37 2.59 -11.02 -2.08
N ASN A 38 3.30 -10.95 -3.19
CA ASN A 38 4.55 -11.70 -3.40
C ASN A 38 5.75 -11.19 -2.56
N GLY A 39 5.53 -10.24 -1.64
CA GLY A 39 6.56 -9.72 -0.73
C GLY A 39 7.58 -8.78 -1.36
N ASP A 40 7.31 -8.24 -2.56
CA ASP A 40 8.26 -7.37 -3.28
C ASP A 40 8.64 -6.12 -2.47
N LEU A 41 7.66 -5.48 -1.83
CA LEU A 41 7.89 -4.31 -0.99
C LEU A 41 8.67 -4.68 0.28
N LEU A 42 8.30 -5.79 0.93
CA LEU A 42 9.00 -6.26 2.13
C LEU A 42 10.45 -6.61 1.84
N ASP A 43 10.72 -7.33 0.74
CA ASP A 43 12.09 -7.69 0.33
C ASP A 43 12.94 -6.44 0.08
N LEU A 44 12.38 -5.44 -0.62
CA LEU A 44 13.04 -4.15 -0.83
C LEU A 44 13.40 -3.47 0.50
N LEU A 45 12.46 -3.44 1.46
CA LEU A 45 12.65 -2.80 2.75
C LEU A 45 13.66 -3.56 3.64
N VAL A 46 13.57 -4.88 3.68
CA VAL A 46 14.49 -5.74 4.46
C VAL A 46 15.92 -5.57 3.96
N ARG A 47 16.14 -5.69 2.66
CA ARG A 47 17.48 -5.58 2.06
C ARG A 47 18.03 -4.16 2.14
N GLY A 48 17.19 -3.16 1.87
CA GLY A 48 17.65 -1.77 1.76
C GLY A 48 17.73 -1.02 3.07
N LYS A 49 16.89 -1.36 4.07
CA LYS A 49 16.78 -0.61 5.33
C LYS A 49 16.99 -1.47 6.59
N LYS A 50 17.29 -2.74 6.43
CA LYS A 50 17.51 -3.69 7.55
C LYS A 50 16.38 -3.68 8.58
N ILE A 51 15.13 -3.56 8.10
CA ILE A 51 13.93 -3.57 8.93
C ILE A 51 13.66 -4.97 9.48
N LYS A 52 12.90 -5.04 10.59
CA LYS A 52 12.27 -6.27 11.05
C LYS A 52 10.88 -6.33 10.43
N ALA A 53 10.71 -7.18 9.42
CA ALA A 53 9.47 -7.25 8.62
C ALA A 53 8.66 -8.50 8.92
N GLN A 54 7.35 -8.35 8.90
CA GLN A 54 6.39 -9.43 8.82
C GLN A 54 5.31 -9.08 7.83
N GLY A 55 4.91 -10.06 7.00
CA GLY A 55 3.77 -9.94 6.10
C GLY A 55 2.54 -10.67 6.65
N VAL A 56 1.36 -10.24 6.22
CA VAL A 56 0.10 -10.98 6.33
C VAL A 56 -0.46 -11.12 4.94
N GLU A 57 -0.79 -12.35 4.53
CA GLU A 57 -1.28 -12.64 3.18
C GLU A 57 -2.28 -13.80 3.23
N LEU A 58 -3.26 -13.80 2.31
CA LEU A 58 -4.30 -14.82 2.20
C LEU A 58 -3.99 -15.84 1.09
N SER A 59 -3.33 -15.42 0.02
CA SER A 59 -3.02 -16.26 -1.13
C SER A 59 -1.84 -17.19 -0.83
N ASN A 60 -2.05 -18.50 -0.94
CA ASN A 60 -0.99 -19.49 -0.76
C ASN A 60 0.17 -19.31 -1.75
N ASP A 61 -0.12 -19.00 -3.02
CA ASP A 61 0.91 -18.78 -4.04
C ASP A 61 1.78 -17.57 -3.70
N ALA A 62 1.17 -16.49 -3.23
CA ALA A 62 1.89 -15.29 -2.79
C ALA A 62 2.74 -15.57 -1.54
N ILE A 63 2.23 -16.36 -0.59
CA ILE A 63 2.98 -16.80 0.60
C ILE A 63 4.20 -17.62 0.19
N HIS A 64 4.06 -18.58 -0.74
CA HIS A 64 5.19 -19.35 -1.26
C HIS A 64 6.27 -18.46 -1.86
N ALA A 65 5.88 -17.47 -2.68
CA ALA A 65 6.82 -16.49 -3.23
C ALA A 65 7.56 -15.66 -2.16
N CYS A 66 6.89 -15.33 -1.06
CA CYS A 66 7.51 -14.67 0.08
C CYS A 66 8.52 -15.56 0.80
N VAL A 67 8.15 -16.81 1.05
CA VAL A 67 9.03 -17.80 1.72
C VAL A 67 10.29 -18.07 0.89
N GLU A 68 10.18 -18.19 -0.43
CA GLU A 68 11.33 -18.30 -1.34
C GLU A 68 12.30 -17.11 -1.22
N LYS A 69 11.79 -15.91 -0.92
CA LYS A 69 12.60 -14.71 -0.65
C LYS A 69 13.17 -14.65 0.79
N GLY A 70 12.83 -15.65 1.63
CA GLY A 70 13.24 -15.69 3.05
C GLY A 70 12.46 -14.69 3.93
N LEU A 71 11.28 -14.28 3.51
CA LEU A 71 10.43 -13.35 4.27
C LEU A 71 9.53 -14.11 5.27
N SER A 72 9.31 -13.47 6.44
CA SER A 72 8.34 -13.97 7.42
C SER A 72 6.93 -13.52 7.04
N VAL A 73 6.03 -14.46 6.76
CA VAL A 73 4.64 -14.18 6.38
C VAL A 73 3.69 -15.05 7.20
N PHE A 74 2.61 -14.45 7.66
CA PHE A 74 1.53 -15.12 8.36
C PHE A 74 0.32 -15.27 7.43
N HIS A 75 -0.20 -16.50 7.32
CA HIS A 75 -1.40 -16.77 6.53
C HIS A 75 -2.64 -16.34 7.32
N SER A 76 -3.26 -15.22 6.96
CA SER A 76 -4.47 -14.74 7.61
C SER A 76 -5.25 -13.78 6.69
N ASP A 77 -6.57 -13.74 6.91
CA ASP A 77 -7.45 -12.73 6.32
C ASP A 77 -7.42 -11.46 7.19
N ILE A 78 -6.99 -10.34 6.59
CA ILE A 78 -6.93 -9.04 7.28
C ILE A 78 -8.30 -8.51 7.70
N ASP A 79 -9.40 -8.93 7.06
CA ASP A 79 -10.77 -8.64 7.47
C ASP A 79 -11.17 -9.30 8.81
N SER A 80 -10.43 -10.30 9.26
CA SER A 80 -10.63 -10.95 10.57
C SER A 80 -10.02 -10.18 11.73
N GLY A 81 -9.33 -9.05 11.45
CA GLY A 81 -8.60 -8.28 12.44
C GLY A 81 -7.21 -8.85 12.73
N LEU A 82 -6.55 -8.27 13.73
CA LEU A 82 -5.17 -8.58 14.10
C LEU A 82 -5.05 -9.07 15.57
N PRO A 83 -5.82 -10.10 16.00
CA PRO A 83 -5.94 -10.48 17.42
C PRO A 83 -4.63 -10.97 18.04
N TYR A 84 -3.71 -11.50 17.22
CA TYR A 84 -2.44 -12.03 17.69
C TYR A 84 -1.32 -10.98 17.83
N TYR A 85 -1.59 -9.72 17.44
CA TYR A 85 -0.62 -8.64 17.49
C TYR A 85 -0.90 -7.70 18.67
N PRO A 86 0.07 -7.51 19.59
CA PRO A 86 -0.07 -6.56 20.68
C PRO A 86 -0.19 -5.12 20.19
N ASN A 87 -0.78 -4.26 21.05
CA ASN A 87 -0.86 -2.83 20.77
C ASN A 87 0.54 -2.24 20.56
N GLN A 88 0.68 -1.32 19.59
CA GLN A 88 1.91 -0.56 19.34
C GLN A 88 3.17 -1.44 19.16
N SER A 89 3.00 -2.68 18.69
CA SER A 89 4.10 -3.65 18.52
C SER A 89 4.94 -3.41 17.28
N PHE A 90 4.44 -2.59 16.33
CA PHE A 90 5.14 -2.19 15.11
C PHE A 90 5.29 -0.67 15.03
N ASP A 91 6.40 -0.21 14.42
CA ASP A 91 6.60 1.21 14.14
C ASP A 91 5.74 1.66 12.96
N TYR A 92 5.58 0.77 11.96
CA TYR A 92 4.73 0.99 10.79
C TYR A 92 3.87 -0.24 10.48
N VAL A 93 2.61 -0.01 10.16
CA VAL A 93 1.75 -0.98 9.48
C VAL A 93 1.49 -0.45 8.07
N ILE A 94 1.64 -1.29 7.06
CA ILE A 94 1.44 -0.94 5.66
C ILE A 94 0.16 -1.59 5.14
N LEU A 95 -0.64 -0.83 4.41
CA LEU A 95 -1.79 -1.24 3.61
C LEU A 95 -1.57 -0.66 2.21
N ASN A 96 -0.69 -1.27 1.41
CA ASN A 96 -0.39 -0.79 0.07
C ASN A 96 -1.13 -1.59 -0.99
N GLN A 97 -2.06 -0.97 -1.69
CA GLN A 97 -2.90 -1.61 -2.70
C GLN A 97 -3.76 -2.78 -2.17
N SER A 98 -4.05 -2.82 -0.87
CA SER A 98 -4.87 -3.85 -0.23
C SER A 98 -6.18 -3.29 0.34
N LEU A 99 -6.20 -2.01 0.74
CA LEU A 99 -7.37 -1.41 1.39
C LEU A 99 -8.64 -1.45 0.53
N GLN A 100 -8.53 -1.31 -0.79
CA GLN A 100 -9.68 -1.35 -1.70
C GLN A 100 -10.31 -2.74 -1.85
N GLU A 101 -9.61 -3.80 -1.42
CA GLU A 101 -10.07 -5.19 -1.52
C GLU A 101 -10.73 -5.69 -0.24
N VAL A 102 -10.58 -4.98 0.89
CA VAL A 102 -11.15 -5.40 2.17
C VAL A 102 -12.65 -5.10 2.27
N LYS A 103 -13.36 -5.96 2.99
CA LYS A 103 -14.80 -5.82 3.28
C LYS A 103 -15.05 -4.85 4.43
N LYS A 104 -14.20 -4.88 5.48
CA LYS A 104 -14.37 -4.14 6.74
C LYS A 104 -13.30 -3.05 6.89
N VAL A 105 -13.30 -2.07 5.98
CA VAL A 105 -12.30 -0.98 5.91
C VAL A 105 -12.04 -0.32 7.28
N GLU A 106 -13.10 0.03 8.01
CA GLU A 106 -12.98 0.69 9.31
C GLU A 106 -12.23 -0.17 10.32
N THR A 107 -12.65 -1.43 10.47
CA THR A 107 -12.01 -2.39 11.38
C THR A 107 -10.54 -2.61 11.03
N VAL A 108 -10.23 -2.77 9.74
CA VAL A 108 -8.85 -2.99 9.28
C VAL A 108 -7.97 -1.79 9.61
N ILE A 109 -8.44 -0.56 9.39
CA ILE A 109 -7.68 0.65 9.73
C ILE A 109 -7.55 0.83 11.24
N GLU A 110 -8.63 0.58 12.02
CA GLU A 110 -8.62 0.68 13.48
C GLU A 110 -7.64 -0.32 14.11
N GLU A 111 -7.65 -1.58 13.64
CA GLU A 111 -6.70 -2.60 14.06
C GLU A 111 -5.25 -2.27 13.64
N SER A 112 -5.06 -1.74 12.43
CA SER A 112 -3.75 -1.26 11.98
C SER A 112 -3.21 -0.15 12.87
N LEU A 113 -4.06 0.81 13.27
CA LEU A 113 -3.71 1.90 14.19
C LEU A 113 -3.57 1.44 15.66
N ARG A 114 -4.16 0.31 16.02
CA ARG A 114 -3.96 -0.33 17.32
C ARG A 114 -2.58 -0.98 17.41
N VAL A 115 -2.22 -1.73 16.37
CA VAL A 115 -1.00 -2.53 16.31
C VAL A 115 0.23 -1.68 15.96
N GLY A 116 0.08 -0.68 15.09
CA GLY A 116 1.14 0.18 14.61
C GLY A 116 1.11 1.59 15.19
N LYS A 117 2.29 2.18 15.39
CA LYS A 117 2.44 3.60 15.77
C LYS A 117 2.05 4.52 14.62
N LYS A 118 2.36 4.13 13.40
CA LYS A 118 2.02 4.83 12.15
C LYS A 118 1.47 3.82 11.15
N VAL A 119 0.45 4.21 10.39
CA VAL A 119 -0.12 3.38 9.32
C VAL A 119 0.12 4.06 7.98
N ILE A 120 0.69 3.33 7.03
CA ILE A 120 0.89 3.77 5.64
C ILE A 120 -0.22 3.13 4.80
N VAL A 121 -1.05 3.97 4.18
CA VAL A 121 -2.16 3.51 3.33
C VAL A 121 -1.92 3.98 1.91
N GLY A 122 -1.76 3.03 0.99
CA GLY A 122 -1.61 3.26 -0.45
C GLY A 122 -2.79 2.70 -1.23
N PHE A 123 -3.38 3.49 -2.12
CA PHE A 123 -4.56 3.08 -2.90
C PHE A 123 -4.63 3.78 -4.25
N PRO A 124 -5.32 3.18 -5.27
CA PRO A 124 -5.60 3.81 -6.54
C PRO A 124 -6.64 4.92 -6.35
N ASN A 125 -6.40 6.08 -6.95
CA ASN A 125 -7.32 7.20 -6.91
C ASN A 125 -8.35 7.08 -8.03
N PHE A 126 -9.54 6.58 -7.72
CA PHE A 126 -10.64 6.45 -8.68
C PHE A 126 -11.08 7.79 -9.32
N ALA A 127 -10.78 8.91 -8.67
CA ALA A 127 -11.07 10.25 -9.20
C ALA A 127 -9.96 10.81 -10.13
N TYR A 128 -9.02 9.99 -10.58
CA TYR A 128 -7.99 10.38 -11.54
C TYR A 128 -8.61 10.84 -12.87
N PHE A 129 -8.11 11.93 -13.45
CA PHE A 129 -8.75 12.58 -14.60
C PHE A 129 -8.95 11.66 -15.81
N HIS A 130 -8.00 10.77 -16.07
CA HIS A 130 -8.07 9.81 -17.15
C HIS A 130 -9.25 8.85 -16.98
N ASP A 131 -9.46 8.35 -15.76
CA ASP A 131 -10.55 7.43 -15.44
C ASP A 131 -11.91 8.14 -15.50
N ARG A 132 -11.95 9.43 -15.10
CA ARG A 132 -13.15 10.28 -15.28
C ARG A 132 -13.50 10.48 -16.76
N LEU A 133 -12.49 10.72 -17.62
CA LEU A 133 -12.73 10.90 -19.05
C LEU A 133 -13.22 9.60 -19.70
N LEU A 134 -12.64 8.46 -19.33
CA LEU A 134 -13.11 7.16 -19.82
C LEU A 134 -14.56 6.90 -19.42
N LEU A 135 -14.93 7.20 -18.18
CA LEU A 135 -16.30 7.06 -17.70
C LEU A 135 -17.25 8.06 -18.38
N PHE A 136 -16.84 9.33 -18.47
CA PHE A 136 -17.69 10.41 -19.00
C PHE A 136 -17.97 10.25 -20.50
N PHE A 137 -16.96 9.97 -21.31
CA PHE A 137 -17.13 9.85 -22.77
C PHE A 137 -17.45 8.42 -23.21
N GLY A 138 -16.95 7.41 -22.50
CA GLY A 138 -17.12 6.01 -22.89
C GLY A 138 -18.32 5.32 -22.24
N GLY A 139 -18.87 5.88 -21.16
CA GLY A 139 -19.99 5.28 -20.40
C GLY A 139 -19.67 3.89 -19.84
N LYS A 140 -18.39 3.53 -19.69
CA LYS A 140 -17.91 2.22 -19.24
C LYS A 140 -17.05 2.36 -18.00
N ALA A 141 -17.02 1.31 -17.17
CA ALA A 141 -16.08 1.22 -16.06
C ALA A 141 -14.65 1.39 -16.59
N PRO A 142 -13.84 2.30 -16.00
CA PRO A 142 -12.51 2.58 -16.50
C PRO A 142 -11.57 1.39 -16.28
N VAL A 143 -10.83 1.04 -17.33
CA VAL A 143 -9.66 0.15 -17.24
C VAL A 143 -8.43 0.99 -17.53
N SER A 144 -7.53 1.07 -16.55
CA SER A 144 -6.35 1.94 -16.60
C SER A 144 -5.17 1.30 -15.86
N PRO A 145 -3.95 1.84 -15.95
CA PRO A 145 -2.81 1.30 -15.20
C PRO A 145 -2.99 1.25 -13.68
N SER A 146 -3.83 2.11 -13.10
CA SER A 146 -4.19 2.11 -11.67
C SER A 146 -5.40 1.23 -11.34
N LEU A 147 -6.21 0.88 -12.34
CA LEU A 147 -7.38 0.01 -12.26
C LEU A 147 -7.31 -1.01 -13.41
N PRO A 148 -6.41 -2.01 -13.34
CA PRO A 148 -6.04 -2.83 -14.50
C PRO A 148 -7.05 -3.92 -14.86
N HIS A 149 -8.08 -4.11 -14.04
CA HIS A 149 -9.03 -5.21 -14.21
C HIS A 149 -10.36 -4.74 -14.78
N GLU A 150 -10.96 -5.57 -15.61
CA GLU A 150 -12.34 -5.43 -16.04
C GLU A 150 -13.28 -5.51 -14.82
N TRP A 151 -14.45 -4.83 -14.90
CA TRP A 151 -15.40 -4.72 -13.80
C TRP A 151 -15.85 -6.08 -13.22
N TYR A 152 -15.87 -7.14 -14.01
CA TYR A 152 -16.27 -8.50 -13.60
C TYR A 152 -15.10 -9.38 -13.09
N ARG A 153 -13.85 -8.88 -13.17
CA ARG A 153 -12.64 -9.59 -12.70
C ARG A 153 -11.86 -8.83 -11.64
N THR A 154 -12.31 -7.61 -11.30
CA THR A 154 -11.60 -6.78 -10.32
C THR A 154 -11.75 -7.34 -8.91
N PRO A 155 -10.66 -7.42 -8.13
CA PRO A 155 -10.73 -7.72 -6.70
C PRO A 155 -11.20 -6.49 -5.90
N ASN A 156 -11.23 -5.30 -6.52
CA ASN A 156 -11.56 -4.06 -5.82
C ASN A 156 -13.05 -4.03 -5.43
N LEU A 157 -13.30 -3.99 -4.13
CA LEU A 157 -14.63 -3.82 -3.54
C LEU A 157 -14.95 -2.35 -3.27
N ARG A 158 -13.93 -1.50 -3.20
CA ARG A 158 -14.03 -0.08 -2.85
C ARG A 158 -13.38 0.79 -3.90
N PHE A 159 -14.12 1.82 -4.30
CA PHE A 159 -13.66 2.86 -5.21
C PHE A 159 -13.57 4.15 -4.41
N LEU A 160 -12.35 4.54 -4.03
CA LEU A 160 -12.12 5.73 -3.21
C LEU A 160 -11.21 6.72 -3.93
N SER A 161 -11.35 7.97 -3.55
CA SER A 161 -10.51 9.06 -4.05
C SER A 161 -9.66 9.66 -2.93
N VAL A 162 -8.72 10.52 -3.32
CA VAL A 162 -7.94 11.33 -2.37
C VAL A 162 -8.85 12.15 -1.43
N LYS A 163 -9.97 12.69 -1.95
CA LYS A 163 -10.93 13.46 -1.15
C LYS A 163 -11.69 12.58 -0.18
N ASP A 164 -12.10 11.38 -0.61
CA ASP A 164 -12.85 10.46 0.24
C ASP A 164 -12.01 9.99 1.43
N PHE A 165 -10.76 9.59 1.19
CA PHE A 165 -9.86 9.16 2.26
C PHE A 165 -9.55 10.29 3.25
N ARG A 166 -9.33 11.53 2.77
CA ARG A 166 -9.16 12.69 3.65
C ARG A 166 -10.40 12.95 4.51
N LYS A 167 -11.59 12.90 3.91
CA LYS A 167 -12.86 13.04 4.64
C LYS A 167 -13.02 11.96 5.71
N PHE A 168 -12.70 10.71 5.35
CA PHE A 168 -12.72 9.59 6.28
C PHE A 168 -11.77 9.82 7.47
N CYS A 169 -10.53 10.26 7.22
CA CYS A 169 -9.59 10.58 8.31
C CYS A 169 -10.14 11.67 9.25
N VAL A 170 -10.76 12.72 8.71
CA VAL A 170 -11.38 13.78 9.52
C VAL A 170 -12.54 13.22 10.35
N GLN A 171 -13.44 12.45 9.74
CA GLN A 171 -14.59 11.86 10.43
C GLN A 171 -14.19 10.91 11.56
N LYS A 172 -13.09 10.19 11.39
CA LYS A 172 -12.54 9.25 12.39
C LYS A 172 -11.53 9.89 13.34
N SER A 173 -11.27 11.20 13.22
CA SER A 173 -10.27 11.93 14.00
C SER A 173 -8.85 11.36 13.87
N TYR A 174 -8.52 10.78 12.72
CA TYR A 174 -7.16 10.30 12.42
C TYR A 174 -6.29 11.47 11.94
N LYS A 175 -5.08 11.57 12.50
CA LYS A 175 -4.12 12.58 12.12
C LYS A 175 -3.35 12.14 10.88
N VAL A 176 -3.43 12.90 9.80
CA VAL A 176 -2.60 12.70 8.60
C VAL A 176 -1.23 13.35 8.82
N LEU A 177 -0.19 12.55 8.95
CA LEU A 177 1.19 13.02 9.18
C LEU A 177 1.88 13.42 7.87
N LYS A 178 1.70 12.61 6.82
CA LYS A 178 2.27 12.83 5.49
C LYS A 178 1.32 12.35 4.42
N SER A 179 1.39 12.94 3.23
CA SER A 179 0.72 12.44 2.03
C SER A 179 1.65 12.56 0.83
N ARG A 180 1.58 11.59 -0.08
CA ARG A 180 2.29 11.58 -1.35
C ARG A 180 1.32 11.17 -2.45
N PHE A 181 1.37 11.88 -3.54
CA PHE A 181 0.45 11.71 -4.66
C PHE A 181 1.25 11.33 -5.89
N LEU A 182 0.90 10.21 -6.49
CA LEU A 182 1.67 9.57 -7.53
C LEU A 182 0.94 9.66 -8.86
N GLY A 183 1.57 10.30 -9.84
CA GLY A 183 1.21 10.21 -11.25
C GLY A 183 1.76 8.92 -11.88
N LYS A 184 1.76 8.83 -13.21
CA LYS A 184 2.27 7.64 -13.92
C LYS A 184 3.75 7.37 -13.67
N LYS A 185 4.60 8.41 -13.58
CA LYS A 185 6.06 8.27 -13.41
C LYS A 185 6.66 9.23 -12.37
N THR A 186 5.90 10.21 -11.89
CA THR A 186 6.39 11.28 -11.02
C THR A 186 5.40 11.59 -9.92
N LEU A 187 5.85 12.32 -8.89
CA LEU A 187 4.98 12.87 -7.86
C LEU A 187 4.13 14.02 -8.41
N VAL A 188 2.93 14.14 -7.88
CA VAL A 188 1.96 15.19 -8.21
C VAL A 188 1.87 16.18 -7.04
N TRP A 189 2.09 17.46 -7.30
CA TRP A 189 2.08 18.52 -6.28
C TRP A 189 0.79 19.33 -6.25
N GLY A 190 0.12 19.53 -7.40
CA GLY A 190 -1.11 20.32 -7.53
C GLY A 190 -2.33 19.46 -7.88
N LEU A 191 -3.51 19.82 -7.36
CA LEU A 191 -4.80 19.17 -7.62
C LEU A 191 -4.74 17.63 -7.57
N PRO A 192 -4.27 17.03 -6.46
CA PRO A 192 -3.96 15.60 -6.39
C PRO A 192 -5.18 14.70 -6.64
N ASN A 193 -6.38 15.16 -6.28
CA ASN A 193 -7.59 14.39 -6.56
C ASN A 193 -7.91 14.27 -8.06
N LEU A 194 -7.31 15.12 -8.90
CA LEU A 194 -7.50 15.11 -10.35
C LEU A 194 -6.30 14.44 -11.05
N PHE A 195 -5.08 14.75 -10.66
CA PHE A 195 -3.88 14.37 -11.41
C PHE A 195 -3.11 13.20 -10.82
N ALA A 196 -3.40 12.77 -9.60
CA ALA A 196 -2.78 11.57 -9.04
C ALA A 196 -3.52 10.30 -9.45
N ALA A 197 -2.78 9.31 -9.95
CA ALA A 197 -3.30 7.98 -10.24
C ALA A 197 -3.37 7.12 -8.97
N ASN A 198 -2.39 7.30 -8.05
CA ASN A 198 -2.36 6.65 -6.75
C ASN A 198 -2.05 7.67 -5.64
N ALA A 199 -2.44 7.34 -4.43
CA ALA A 199 -2.16 8.15 -3.24
C ALA A 199 -1.60 7.29 -2.12
N ILE A 200 -0.66 7.85 -1.35
CA ILE A 200 -0.09 7.26 -0.14
C ILE A 200 -0.27 8.25 1.00
N PHE A 201 -0.84 7.79 2.09
CA PHE A 201 -1.02 8.54 3.32
C PHE A 201 -0.30 7.86 4.47
N VAL A 202 0.28 8.65 5.36
CA VAL A 202 0.77 8.20 6.67
C VAL A 202 -0.14 8.78 7.72
N ILE A 203 -0.81 7.93 8.45
CA ILE A 203 -1.80 8.31 9.48
C ILE A 203 -1.42 7.78 10.85
N THR A 204 -1.96 8.42 11.89
CA THR A 204 -1.89 7.99 13.29
C THR A 204 -3.17 8.39 14.03
N LYS A 205 -3.38 7.86 15.24
CA LYS A 205 -4.41 8.35 16.18
C LYS A 205 -4.02 9.69 16.76
#